data_07445d2dbbbff47d34a03936e088622c
#
_entry.id   07445d2dbbbff47d34a03936e088622c
#
_cell.length_a   1.000
_cell.length_b   1.000
_cell.length_c   1.000
_cell.angle_alpha   90.00
_cell.angle_beta   90.00
_cell.angle_gamma   90.00
#
_symmetry.space_group_name_H-M   'P 1'
#
loop_
_entity.id
_entity.type
_entity.pdbx_description
1 polymer ?
#
loop_
_entity_poly.entity_id
_entity_poly.type
_entity_poly.pdbx_seq_one_letter_code
_entity_poly.pdbx_strand_id
1 'polypeptide(L)'
;MSRRQAGFSLIELLIVIAIILIILAIALPRLGKARMFAQEMGAMKTITTIHTAQAQYFSQYGKFASTLPELGPPASGAAGPAAADLIPGGLATTAEGSGYKYIMTITPTGYTVNANPLTFGTTGSRTVSPR
;
A
#
# COMPACT_ATOMS: atom_id res chain seq x y z
N MET A 1 -37.79 -28.50 40.29
CA MET A 1 -37.23 -27.15 40.42
C MET A 1 -37.28 -26.48 39.06
N SER A 2 -38.12 -25.49 38.89
CA SER A 2 -38.20 -24.69 37.64
C SER A 2 -37.04 -23.68 37.65
N ARG A 3 -36.11 -23.82 36.70
CA ARG A 3 -35.12 -22.78 36.43
C ARG A 3 -35.86 -21.56 35.87
N ARG A 4 -35.87 -20.45 36.60
CA ARG A 4 -36.36 -19.19 36.03
C ARG A 4 -35.37 -18.80 34.93
N GLN A 5 -35.81 -18.90 33.72
CA GLN A 5 -35.09 -18.32 32.56
C GLN A 5 -35.31 -16.81 32.63
N ALA A 6 -34.29 -16.06 33.08
CA ALA A 6 -34.30 -14.63 32.99
C ALA A 6 -33.92 -14.25 31.54
N GLY A 7 -34.91 -13.79 30.78
CA GLY A 7 -34.69 -13.19 29.45
C GLY A 7 -34.20 -11.75 29.59
N PHE A 8 -33.54 -11.25 28.54
CA PHE A 8 -33.19 -9.82 28.41
C PHE A 8 -34.43 -8.95 28.30
N SER A 9 -34.45 -7.79 28.94
CA SER A 9 -35.49 -6.82 28.73
C SER A 9 -35.26 -6.05 27.42
N LEU A 10 -36.33 -5.56 26.80
CA LEU A 10 -36.27 -4.77 25.57
C LEU A 10 -35.42 -3.49 25.76
N ILE A 11 -35.58 -2.84 26.91
CA ILE A 11 -34.85 -1.61 27.24
C ILE A 11 -33.35 -1.89 27.46
N GLU A 12 -32.99 -3.02 28.01
CA GLU A 12 -31.61 -3.44 28.19
C GLU A 12 -30.89 -3.61 26.86
N LEU A 13 -31.54 -4.30 25.89
CA LEU A 13 -31.03 -4.43 24.54
C LEU A 13 -30.91 -3.07 23.84
N LEU A 14 -31.89 -2.18 24.02
CA LEU A 14 -31.94 -0.87 23.41
C LEU A 14 -30.80 0.03 23.92
N ILE A 15 -30.49 -0.02 25.21
CA ILE A 15 -29.33 0.71 25.79
C ILE A 15 -28.01 0.19 25.22
N VAL A 16 -27.85 -1.12 25.07
CA VAL A 16 -26.62 -1.74 24.51
C VAL A 16 -26.39 -1.27 23.07
N ILE A 17 -27.39 -1.33 22.20
CA ILE A 17 -27.24 -0.87 20.82
C ILE A 17 -26.99 0.63 20.74
N ALA A 18 -27.58 1.44 21.62
CA ALA A 18 -27.33 2.87 21.68
C ALA A 18 -25.85 3.17 22.00
N ILE A 19 -25.26 2.47 22.97
CA ILE A 19 -23.84 2.62 23.34
C ILE A 19 -22.92 2.19 22.18
N ILE A 20 -23.23 1.09 21.53
CA ILE A 20 -22.47 0.60 20.37
C ILE A 20 -22.49 1.63 19.24
N LEU A 21 -23.64 2.22 18.93
CA LEU A 21 -23.76 3.23 17.87
C LEU A 21 -22.96 4.50 18.18
N ILE A 22 -22.94 4.93 19.44
CA ILE A 22 -22.13 6.09 19.87
C ILE A 22 -20.64 5.81 19.68
N ILE A 23 -20.17 4.64 20.09
CA ILE A 23 -18.77 4.24 19.93
C ILE A 23 -18.39 4.17 18.44
N LEU A 24 -19.24 3.57 17.60
CA LEU A 24 -19.02 3.48 16.16
C LEU A 24 -18.97 4.85 15.48
N ALA A 25 -19.83 5.77 15.88
CA ALA A 25 -19.85 7.13 15.32
C ALA A 25 -18.52 7.89 15.53
N ILE A 26 -17.81 7.61 16.63
CA ILE A 26 -16.50 8.20 16.91
C ILE A 26 -15.36 7.41 16.26
N ALA A 27 -15.48 6.08 16.25
CA ALA A 27 -14.41 5.19 15.78
C ALA A 27 -14.23 5.20 14.25
N LEU A 28 -15.33 5.26 13.49
CA LEU A 28 -15.28 5.17 12.02
C LEU A 28 -14.43 6.28 11.35
N PRO A 29 -14.57 7.57 11.69
CA PRO A 29 -13.74 8.62 11.10
C PRO A 29 -12.26 8.47 11.42
N ARG A 30 -11.93 8.04 12.64
CA ARG A 30 -10.54 7.80 13.06
C ARG A 30 -9.91 6.64 12.31
N LEU A 31 -10.68 5.59 12.06
CA LEU A 31 -10.21 4.43 11.31
C LEU A 31 -9.84 4.80 9.86
N GLY A 32 -10.62 5.65 9.21
CA GLY A 32 -10.32 6.14 7.87
C GLY A 32 -8.98 6.87 7.77
N LYS A 33 -8.70 7.76 8.71
CA LYS A 33 -7.43 8.49 8.79
C LYS A 33 -6.24 7.56 9.09
N ALA A 34 -6.41 6.62 10.02
CA ALA A 34 -5.38 5.64 10.35
C ALA A 34 -5.05 4.75 9.14
N ARG A 35 -6.05 4.34 8.37
CA ARG A 35 -5.90 3.56 7.15
C ARG A 35 -5.14 4.33 6.07
N MET A 36 -5.49 5.59 5.85
CA MET A 36 -4.81 6.46 4.90
C MET A 36 -3.34 6.67 5.29
N PHE A 37 -3.06 6.91 6.56
CA PHE A 37 -1.69 7.02 7.07
C PHE A 37 -0.88 5.73 6.85
N ALA A 38 -1.48 4.56 7.14
CA ALA A 38 -0.84 3.27 6.90
C ALA A 38 -0.52 3.04 5.42
N GLN A 39 -1.39 3.47 4.52
CA GLN A 39 -1.16 3.40 3.07
C GLN A 39 -0.04 4.34 2.62
N GLU A 40 0.04 5.56 3.15
CA GLU A 40 1.15 6.49 2.89
C GLU A 40 2.50 5.90 3.33
N MET A 41 2.55 5.31 4.53
CA MET A 41 3.75 4.64 5.03
C MET A 41 4.12 3.42 4.18
N GLY A 42 3.14 2.65 3.73
CA GLY A 42 3.32 1.55 2.79
C GLY A 42 3.90 2.01 1.45
N ALA A 43 3.42 3.14 0.93
CA ALA A 43 3.95 3.75 -0.29
C ALA A 43 5.41 4.17 -0.14
N MET A 44 5.77 4.80 0.98
CA MET A 44 7.17 5.16 1.28
C MET A 44 8.08 3.92 1.33
N LYS A 45 7.60 2.85 1.97
CA LYS A 45 8.33 1.58 2.02
C LYS A 45 8.53 0.97 0.63
N THR A 46 7.50 1.02 -0.20
CA THR A 46 7.58 0.53 -1.60
C THR A 46 8.58 1.34 -2.43
N ILE A 47 8.58 2.65 -2.28
CA ILE A 47 9.59 3.52 -2.94
C ILE A 47 11.01 3.12 -2.50
N THR A 48 11.22 2.89 -1.21
CA THR A 48 12.52 2.41 -0.70
C THR A 48 12.90 1.06 -1.31
N THR A 49 11.93 0.15 -1.46
CA THR A 49 12.15 -1.14 -2.14
C THR A 49 12.57 -0.95 -3.59
N ILE A 50 11.92 -0.06 -4.34
CA ILE A 50 12.28 0.26 -5.73
C ILE A 50 13.70 0.86 -5.79
N HIS A 51 14.06 1.76 -4.89
CA HIS A 51 15.42 2.32 -4.83
C HIS A 51 16.48 1.26 -4.55
N THR A 52 16.21 0.35 -3.62
CA THR A 52 17.12 -0.78 -3.35
C THR A 52 17.27 -1.68 -4.57
N ALA A 53 16.16 -1.98 -5.24
CA ALA A 53 16.16 -2.78 -6.48
C ALA A 53 16.94 -2.08 -7.59
N GLN A 54 16.80 -0.78 -7.76
CA GLN A 54 17.56 -0.01 -8.75
C GLN A 54 19.05 0.01 -8.44
N ALA A 55 19.43 0.10 -7.19
CA ALA A 55 20.86 0.03 -6.78
C ALA A 55 21.45 -1.35 -7.10
N GLN A 56 20.72 -2.43 -6.85
CA GLN A 56 21.12 -3.79 -7.20
C GLN A 56 21.19 -3.97 -8.72
N TYR A 57 20.21 -3.48 -9.45
CA TYR A 57 20.18 -3.53 -10.92
C TYR A 57 21.38 -2.77 -11.51
N PHE A 58 21.69 -1.59 -11.00
CA PHE A 58 22.86 -0.82 -11.42
C PHE A 58 24.18 -1.57 -11.14
N SER A 59 24.27 -2.20 -9.98
CA SER A 59 25.44 -3.01 -9.61
C SER A 59 25.67 -4.21 -10.55
N GLN A 60 24.57 -4.82 -11.05
CA GLN A 60 24.65 -6.00 -11.91
C GLN A 60 24.84 -5.65 -13.40
N TYR A 61 24.22 -4.58 -13.87
CA TYR A 61 24.10 -4.25 -15.30
C TYR A 61 24.75 -2.91 -15.69
N GLY A 62 25.27 -2.12 -14.74
CA GLY A 62 25.93 -0.84 -14.99
C GLY A 62 25.02 0.29 -15.46
N LYS A 63 23.70 0.11 -15.39
CA LYS A 63 22.67 1.10 -15.75
C LYS A 63 21.47 0.96 -14.83
N PHE A 64 20.62 1.98 -14.78
CA PHE A 64 19.33 1.90 -14.11
C PHE A 64 18.28 1.26 -15.03
N ALA A 65 17.35 0.50 -14.43
CA ALA A 65 16.20 -0.04 -15.16
C ALA A 65 15.30 1.11 -15.63
N SER A 66 14.86 1.03 -16.87
CA SER A 66 14.01 2.07 -17.48
C SER A 66 12.54 1.94 -17.07
N THR A 67 12.12 0.74 -16.73
CA THR A 67 10.74 0.42 -16.38
C THR A 67 10.66 -0.50 -15.17
N LEU A 68 9.53 -0.48 -14.47
CA LEU A 68 9.30 -1.40 -13.35
C LEU A 68 9.33 -2.89 -13.74
N PRO A 69 8.79 -3.32 -14.89
CA PRO A 69 8.92 -4.70 -15.34
C PRO A 69 10.36 -5.21 -15.47
N GLU A 70 11.33 -4.35 -15.79
CA GLU A 70 12.75 -4.73 -15.82
C GLU A 70 13.29 -5.13 -14.44
N LEU A 71 12.72 -4.60 -13.39
CA LEU A 71 13.03 -4.96 -11.99
C LEU A 71 12.27 -6.20 -11.51
N GLY A 72 11.17 -6.56 -12.18
CA GLY A 72 10.28 -7.64 -11.79
C GLY A 72 10.77 -9.04 -12.15
N PRO A 73 10.02 -10.08 -11.75
CA PRO A 73 10.37 -11.45 -12.08
C PRO A 73 10.21 -11.73 -13.57
N PRO A 74 11.07 -12.61 -14.15
CA PRO A 74 10.93 -13.03 -15.54
C PRO A 74 9.66 -13.89 -15.73
N ALA A 75 9.03 -13.76 -16.89
CA ALA A 75 7.87 -14.57 -17.25
C ALA A 75 8.24 -16.05 -17.40
N SER A 76 9.47 -16.32 -17.84
CA SER A 76 10.04 -17.67 -17.94
C SER A 76 11.57 -17.58 -18.00
N GLY A 77 12.23 -18.59 -17.47
CA GLY A 77 13.69 -18.68 -17.49
C GLY A 77 14.37 -17.96 -16.32
N ALA A 78 15.66 -17.67 -16.50
CA ALA A 78 16.48 -17.03 -15.48
C ALA A 78 16.33 -15.50 -15.49
N ALA A 79 16.58 -14.86 -14.35
CA ALA A 79 16.65 -13.42 -14.24
C ALA A 79 17.71 -12.82 -15.18
N GLY A 80 17.42 -11.66 -15.74
CA GLY A 80 18.30 -10.96 -16.67
C GLY A 80 17.97 -9.47 -16.76
N PRO A 81 18.64 -8.73 -17.67
CA PRO A 81 18.41 -7.29 -17.80
C PRO A 81 16.97 -6.88 -18.14
N ALA A 82 16.19 -7.75 -18.77
CA ALA A 82 14.80 -7.50 -19.10
C ALA A 82 13.83 -7.79 -17.93
N ALA A 83 14.25 -8.61 -16.95
CA ALA A 83 13.49 -8.96 -15.76
C ALA A 83 14.46 -9.51 -14.71
N ALA A 84 14.88 -8.66 -13.80
CA ALA A 84 15.94 -8.94 -12.85
C ALA A 84 15.51 -9.64 -11.56
N ASP A 85 14.20 -9.84 -11.38
CA ASP A 85 13.60 -10.49 -10.19
C ASP A 85 13.98 -9.79 -8.85
N LEU A 86 13.93 -8.47 -8.85
CA LEU A 86 14.32 -7.65 -7.69
C LEU A 86 13.12 -7.06 -6.96
N ILE A 87 11.93 -7.02 -7.59
CA ILE A 87 10.68 -6.54 -6.99
C ILE A 87 9.55 -7.56 -7.23
N PRO A 88 8.49 -7.55 -6.39
CA PRO A 88 7.34 -8.44 -6.61
C PRO A 88 6.66 -8.22 -7.96
N GLY A 89 6.21 -9.32 -8.58
CA GLY A 89 5.60 -9.30 -9.91
C GLY A 89 4.34 -8.44 -10.02
N GLY A 90 3.54 -8.37 -8.96
CA GLY A 90 2.37 -7.48 -8.91
C GLY A 90 2.76 -6.00 -9.04
N LEU A 91 3.79 -5.56 -8.35
CA LEU A 91 4.32 -4.20 -8.45
C LEU A 91 4.92 -3.93 -9.84
N ALA A 92 5.61 -4.92 -10.42
CA ALA A 92 6.21 -4.79 -11.75
C ALA A 92 5.17 -4.65 -12.87
N THR A 93 4.05 -5.37 -12.78
CA THR A 93 3.02 -5.40 -13.83
C THR A 93 2.00 -4.28 -13.72
N THR A 94 1.47 -4.01 -12.53
CA THR A 94 0.42 -3.01 -12.33
C THR A 94 0.95 -1.63 -11.97
N ALA A 95 2.19 -1.56 -11.47
CA ALA A 95 2.78 -0.36 -10.87
C ALA A 95 1.94 0.20 -9.70
N GLU A 96 1.19 -0.66 -9.02
CA GLU A 96 0.27 -0.30 -7.94
C GLU A 96 0.57 -1.10 -6.68
N GLY A 97 0.40 -0.47 -5.54
CA GLY A 97 0.54 -1.11 -4.24
C GLY A 97 0.22 -0.15 -3.11
N SER A 98 -0.33 -0.67 -2.01
CA SER A 98 -0.70 0.14 -0.83
C SER A 98 -1.63 1.32 -1.14
N GLY A 99 -2.50 1.20 -2.16
CA GLY A 99 -3.39 2.29 -2.58
C GLY A 99 -2.72 3.43 -3.34
N TYR A 100 -1.50 3.21 -3.84
CA TYR A 100 -0.72 4.17 -4.63
C TYR A 100 -0.31 3.58 -5.96
N LYS A 101 -0.18 4.44 -6.96
CA LYS A 101 0.41 4.13 -8.26
C LYS A 101 1.82 4.71 -8.32
N TYR A 102 2.78 3.89 -8.69
CA TYR A 102 4.19 4.26 -8.78
C TYR A 102 4.58 4.60 -10.21
N ILE A 103 5.21 5.75 -10.38
CA ILE A 103 5.68 6.21 -11.68
C ILE A 103 7.19 6.38 -11.58
N MET A 104 7.92 5.62 -12.39
CA MET A 104 9.37 5.70 -12.51
C MET A 104 9.72 6.40 -13.81
N THR A 105 10.59 7.38 -13.74
CA THR A 105 11.05 8.17 -14.89
C THR A 105 12.56 8.21 -14.90
N ILE A 106 13.17 7.86 -16.02
CA ILE A 106 14.62 7.96 -16.20
C ILE A 106 14.99 9.41 -16.54
N THR A 107 16.04 9.88 -15.91
CA THR A 107 16.63 11.20 -16.14
C THR A 107 18.07 11.04 -16.64
N PRO A 108 18.68 12.05 -17.28
CA PRO A 108 20.06 11.98 -17.75
C PRO A 108 21.08 11.67 -16.64
N THR A 109 20.75 12.00 -15.39
CA THR A 109 21.61 11.81 -14.22
C THR A 109 21.21 10.66 -13.30
N GLY A 110 20.11 9.93 -13.65
CA GLY A 110 19.61 8.85 -12.80
C GLY A 110 18.15 8.51 -13.06
N TYR A 111 17.33 8.44 -12.03
CA TYR A 111 15.91 8.15 -12.13
C TYR A 111 15.12 8.84 -11.01
N THR A 112 13.83 8.99 -11.21
CA THR A 112 12.90 9.45 -10.17
C THR A 112 11.77 8.43 -10.01
N VAL A 113 11.27 8.30 -8.78
CA VAL A 113 10.11 7.45 -8.46
C VAL A 113 9.10 8.30 -7.69
N ASN A 114 7.89 8.38 -8.20
CA ASN A 114 6.79 9.09 -7.55
C ASN A 114 5.66 8.11 -7.27
N ALA A 115 5.00 8.27 -6.13
CA ALA A 115 3.81 7.52 -5.78
C ALA A 115 2.61 8.49 -5.68
N ASN A 116 1.61 8.26 -6.51
CA ASN A 116 0.37 9.02 -6.50
C ASN A 116 -0.75 8.18 -5.90
N PRO A 117 -1.59 8.74 -5.00
CA PRO A 117 -2.71 7.99 -4.45
C PRO A 117 -3.70 7.62 -5.57
N LEU A 118 -4.19 6.38 -5.55
CA LEU A 118 -5.20 5.92 -6.52
C LEU A 118 -6.51 6.68 -6.36
N THR A 119 -6.88 7.01 -5.11
CA THR A 119 -8.04 7.83 -4.78
C THR A 119 -7.64 8.88 -3.77
N PHE A 120 -7.52 10.12 -4.21
CA PHE A 120 -7.16 11.23 -3.33
C PHE A 120 -8.16 11.40 -2.18
N GLY A 121 -7.63 11.55 -0.97
CA GLY A 121 -8.45 11.68 0.25
C GLY A 121 -8.93 10.35 0.85
N THR A 122 -8.78 9.23 0.16
CA THR A 122 -9.15 7.89 0.63
C THR A 122 -7.93 6.99 0.80
N THR A 123 -7.10 6.88 -0.21
CA THR A 123 -5.86 6.08 -0.17
C THR A 123 -4.65 6.89 0.21
N GLY A 124 -4.70 8.20 0.05
CA GLY A 124 -3.66 9.13 0.47
C GLY A 124 -4.08 10.58 0.30
N SER A 125 -3.46 11.47 1.04
CA SER A 125 -3.69 12.92 0.98
C SER A 125 -2.63 13.68 0.20
N ARG A 126 -1.56 12.99 -0.21
CA ARG A 126 -0.40 13.61 -0.89
C ARG A 126 0.30 12.63 -1.82
N THR A 127 0.97 13.17 -2.82
CA THR A 127 1.95 12.44 -3.62
C THR A 127 3.21 12.22 -2.80
N VAL A 128 3.74 11.01 -2.81
CA VAL A 128 5.00 10.67 -2.15
C VAL A 128 6.11 10.66 -3.17
N SER A 129 7.11 11.49 -2.96
CA SER A 129 8.33 11.56 -3.78
C SER A 129 9.53 11.56 -2.84
N PRO A 130 10.55 10.75 -3.08
CA PRO A 130 11.80 10.85 -2.35
C PRO A 130 12.51 12.16 -2.73
N ARG A 131 13.08 12.76 -1.77
CA ARG A 131 14.00 13.88 -2.00
C ARG A 131 15.39 13.39 -2.36
#